data_3175d5d25add6ff9c633493cc8c06a5a
#
_entry.id   3175d5d25add6ff9c633493cc8c06a5a
#
_cell.length_a   1.000
_cell.length_b   1.000
_cell.length_c   1.000
_cell.angle_alpha   90.00
_cell.angle_beta   90.00
_cell.angle_gamma   90.00
#
_symmetry.space_group_name_H-M   'P 1'
#
loop_
_entity.id
_entity.type
_entity.pdbx_description
1 polymer ?
#
loop_
_entity_poly.entity_id
_entity_poly.type
_entity_poly.pdbx_seq_one_letter_code
_entity_poly.pdbx_strand_id
1 'polypeptide(L)'
;MRAKNGRRFAQQLSGALELSQDELCSELGLYDCVEEAHLVVMGGVDPAGLGVAVPLPVAPVTAPIAYDRVALNACLERAEQDFQAPEDAVLFAGLTTPEVSAETRDSVVSELYQRLLHRDATELERESLSAFFTDTVLPHTSDPREAYQQWAGLSCFAVATTSESLFY
;
A
#
# COMPACT_ATOMS: atom_id res chain seq x y z
N MET A 1 17.66 -12.56 -6.22
CA MET A 1 16.46 -11.82 -5.80
C MET A 1 15.38 -12.05 -6.84
N ARG A 2 14.20 -12.52 -6.47
CA ARG A 2 13.09 -12.83 -7.38
C ARG A 2 11.87 -12.02 -6.98
N ALA A 3 11.22 -11.34 -7.93
CA ALA A 3 10.00 -10.60 -7.66
C ALA A 3 8.86 -11.56 -7.27
N LYS A 4 8.03 -11.15 -6.32
CA LYS A 4 6.77 -11.82 -6.01
C LYS A 4 5.86 -11.70 -7.23
N ASN A 5 5.02 -12.69 -7.49
CA ASN A 5 3.96 -12.52 -8.50
C ASN A 5 2.81 -11.69 -7.92
N GLY A 6 1.93 -11.17 -8.79
CA GLY A 6 0.84 -10.27 -8.40
C GLY A 6 -0.08 -10.87 -7.36
N ARG A 7 -0.50 -12.13 -7.51
CA ARG A 7 -1.37 -12.81 -6.54
C ARG A 7 -0.77 -12.87 -5.15
N ARG A 8 0.51 -13.20 -5.06
CA ARG A 8 1.19 -13.28 -3.76
C ARG A 8 1.39 -11.90 -3.13
N PHE A 9 1.67 -10.89 -3.95
CA PHE A 9 1.74 -9.52 -3.48
C PHE A 9 0.37 -9.04 -2.97
N ALA A 10 -0.70 -9.26 -3.73
CA ALA A 10 -2.07 -8.95 -3.32
C ALA A 10 -2.47 -9.66 -2.02
N GLN A 11 -2.17 -10.96 -1.89
CA GLN A 11 -2.43 -11.70 -0.66
C GLN A 11 -1.68 -11.13 0.56
N GLN A 12 -0.43 -10.71 0.37
CA GLN A 12 0.34 -10.06 1.43
C GLN A 12 -0.30 -8.72 1.84
N LEU A 13 -0.67 -7.87 0.88
CA LEU A 13 -1.34 -6.61 1.15
C LEU A 13 -2.70 -6.82 1.84
N SER A 14 -3.51 -7.74 1.32
CA SER A 14 -4.79 -8.10 1.91
C SER A 14 -4.65 -8.50 3.38
N GLY A 15 -3.69 -9.38 3.69
CA GLY A 15 -3.44 -9.79 5.08
C GLY A 15 -2.88 -8.67 5.96
N ALA A 16 -1.97 -7.84 5.45
CA ALA A 16 -1.35 -6.76 6.21
C ALA A 16 -2.31 -5.61 6.50
N LEU A 17 -3.17 -5.29 5.53
CA LEU A 17 -4.11 -4.17 5.60
C LEU A 17 -5.52 -4.59 6.03
N GLU A 18 -5.77 -5.89 6.22
CA GLU A 18 -7.10 -6.45 6.54
C GLU A 18 -8.18 -5.99 5.54
N LEU A 19 -7.84 -6.02 4.25
CA LEU A 19 -8.74 -5.75 3.13
C LEU A 19 -9.08 -7.05 2.39
N SER A 20 -10.31 -7.18 1.92
CA SER A 20 -10.66 -8.26 0.99
C SER A 20 -9.96 -8.07 -0.37
N GLN A 21 -9.89 -9.11 -1.19
CA GLN A 21 -9.18 -9.04 -2.47
C GLN A 21 -9.80 -8.01 -3.43
N ASP A 22 -11.12 -7.89 -3.43
CA ASP A 22 -11.90 -6.96 -4.24
C ASP A 22 -11.78 -5.49 -3.78
N GLU A 23 -11.36 -5.25 -2.53
CA GLU A 23 -11.08 -3.91 -2.01
C GLU A 23 -9.66 -3.42 -2.31
N LEU A 24 -8.74 -4.31 -2.71
CA LEU A 24 -7.35 -3.92 -2.90
C LEU A 24 -7.17 -2.92 -4.04
N CYS A 25 -7.76 -3.20 -5.19
CA CYS A 25 -7.61 -2.36 -6.36
C CYS A 25 -8.63 -2.73 -7.45
N SER A 26 -9.34 -1.72 -7.95
CA SER A 26 -10.24 -1.88 -9.09
C SER A 26 -9.93 -0.84 -10.17
N GLU A 27 -9.61 -1.29 -11.39
CA GLU A 27 -9.45 -0.42 -12.54
C GLU A 27 -10.82 0.04 -13.05
N LEU A 28 -11.02 1.35 -13.08
CA LEU A 28 -12.28 1.99 -13.50
C LEU A 28 -13.50 1.55 -12.66
N GLY A 29 -13.31 0.97 -11.49
CA GLY A 29 -14.39 0.39 -10.69
C GLY A 29 -15.05 -0.86 -11.29
N LEU A 30 -14.39 -1.52 -12.26
CA LEU A 30 -14.98 -2.63 -13.03
C LEU A 30 -14.08 -3.87 -13.09
N TYR A 31 -12.75 -3.69 -13.11
CA TYR A 31 -11.82 -4.77 -13.36
C TYR A 31 -10.88 -4.95 -12.17
N ASP A 32 -10.71 -6.17 -11.70
CA ASP A 32 -9.69 -6.50 -10.71
C ASP A 32 -8.29 -6.21 -11.27
N CYS A 33 -7.50 -5.42 -10.52
CA CYS A 33 -6.17 -5.02 -10.98
C CYS A 33 -5.22 -6.21 -11.15
N VAL A 34 -5.30 -7.21 -10.28
CA VAL A 34 -4.36 -8.32 -10.22
C VAL A 34 -4.79 -9.48 -11.09
N GLU A 35 -6.10 -9.82 -11.06
CA GLU A 35 -6.62 -11.00 -11.75
C GLU A 35 -7.04 -10.72 -13.19
N GLU A 36 -7.31 -9.45 -13.54
CA GLU A 36 -7.79 -9.07 -14.87
C GLU A 36 -6.85 -8.05 -15.54
N ALA A 37 -6.70 -6.85 -14.99
CA ALA A 37 -6.02 -5.76 -15.68
C ALA A 37 -4.50 -5.98 -15.83
N HIS A 38 -3.83 -6.48 -14.79
CA HIS A 38 -2.36 -6.59 -14.75
C HIS A 38 -1.85 -8.03 -14.58
N LEU A 39 -2.70 -9.03 -14.73
CA LEU A 39 -2.38 -10.44 -14.45
C LEU A 39 -1.04 -10.87 -15.06
N VAL A 40 -0.87 -10.72 -16.37
CA VAL A 40 0.32 -11.16 -17.10
C VAL A 40 1.54 -10.29 -16.75
N VAL A 41 1.35 -8.97 -16.63
CA VAL A 41 2.41 -8.01 -16.30
C VAL A 41 2.99 -8.29 -14.91
N MET A 42 2.16 -8.75 -13.97
CA MET A 42 2.55 -9.12 -12.61
C MET A 42 2.95 -10.61 -12.48
N GLY A 43 3.26 -11.27 -13.59
CA GLY A 43 3.82 -12.63 -13.61
C GLY A 43 2.79 -13.76 -13.56
N GLY A 44 1.53 -13.47 -13.85
CA GLY A 44 0.49 -14.47 -14.06
C GLY A 44 0.47 -15.03 -15.48
N VAL A 45 -0.51 -15.87 -15.77
CA VAL A 45 -0.74 -16.47 -17.10
C VAL A 45 -2.19 -16.22 -17.52
N ASP A 46 -2.37 -15.98 -18.81
CA ASP A 46 -3.69 -15.84 -19.44
C ASP A 46 -3.72 -16.56 -20.79
N PRO A 47 -3.89 -17.89 -20.78
CA PRO A 47 -3.89 -18.68 -22.00
C PRO A 47 -5.13 -18.46 -22.87
N ALA A 48 -6.24 -18.05 -22.28
CA ALA A 48 -7.52 -17.88 -22.98
C ALA A 48 -7.68 -16.50 -23.62
N GLY A 49 -7.27 -15.42 -22.91
CA GLY A 49 -7.40 -14.04 -23.39
C GLY A 49 -6.20 -13.59 -24.21
N LEU A 50 -5.01 -13.59 -23.62
CA LEU A 50 -3.79 -13.08 -24.25
C LEU A 50 -2.90 -14.18 -24.86
N GLY A 51 -3.26 -15.46 -24.75
CA GLY A 51 -2.47 -16.57 -25.25
C GLY A 51 -1.17 -16.84 -24.46
N VAL A 52 -1.03 -16.26 -23.27
CA VAL A 52 0.15 -16.41 -22.42
C VAL A 52 -0.01 -17.64 -21.52
N ALA A 53 0.51 -18.79 -21.96
CA ALA A 53 0.37 -20.06 -21.26
C ALA A 53 1.44 -20.31 -20.18
N VAL A 54 2.53 -19.53 -20.16
CA VAL A 54 3.61 -19.59 -19.17
C VAL A 54 3.97 -18.18 -18.70
N PRO A 55 4.42 -18.01 -17.45
CA PRO A 55 4.86 -16.71 -16.97
C PRO A 55 5.97 -16.13 -17.87
N LEU A 56 5.98 -14.82 -18.02
CA LEU A 56 7.04 -14.15 -18.77
C LEU A 56 8.40 -14.43 -18.12
N PRO A 57 9.44 -14.76 -18.91
CA PRO A 57 10.76 -15.10 -18.38
C PRO A 57 11.47 -13.90 -17.71
N VAL A 58 11.09 -12.69 -18.10
CA VAL A 58 11.59 -11.44 -17.55
C VAL A 58 10.39 -10.53 -17.27
N ALA A 59 10.42 -9.86 -16.11
CA ALA A 59 9.40 -8.89 -15.77
C ALA A 59 9.41 -7.74 -16.81
N PRO A 60 8.26 -7.38 -17.39
CA PRO A 60 8.18 -6.25 -18.31
C PRO A 60 8.46 -4.93 -17.57
N VAL A 61 8.89 -3.92 -18.33
CA VAL A 61 9.20 -2.58 -17.79
C VAL A 61 7.99 -1.89 -17.15
N THR A 62 6.78 -2.35 -17.45
CA THR A 62 5.53 -1.88 -16.87
C THR A 62 5.16 -2.56 -15.55
N ALA A 63 5.86 -3.63 -15.15
CA ALA A 63 5.56 -4.35 -13.93
C ALA A 63 5.62 -3.47 -12.67
N PRO A 64 6.65 -2.62 -12.45
CA PRO A 64 6.66 -1.72 -11.29
C PRO A 64 5.42 -0.83 -11.21
N ILE A 65 4.95 -0.29 -12.33
CA ILE A 65 3.74 0.55 -12.38
C ILE A 65 2.50 -0.21 -11.93
N ALA A 66 2.39 -1.49 -12.30
CA ALA A 66 1.28 -2.34 -11.88
C ALA A 66 1.31 -2.61 -10.36
N TYR A 67 2.49 -2.91 -9.80
CA TYR A 67 2.66 -3.07 -8.35
C TYR A 67 2.35 -1.78 -7.60
N ASP A 68 2.84 -0.63 -8.08
CA ASP A 68 2.58 0.67 -7.49
C ASP A 68 1.08 0.99 -7.47
N ARG A 69 0.35 0.67 -8.55
CA ARG A 69 -1.11 0.89 -8.62
C ARG A 69 -1.86 0.08 -7.58
N VAL A 70 -1.56 -1.21 -7.48
CA VAL A 70 -2.21 -2.08 -6.49
C VAL A 70 -1.89 -1.61 -5.07
N ALA A 71 -0.62 -1.32 -4.77
CA ALA A 71 -0.21 -0.84 -3.46
C ALA A 71 -0.86 0.50 -3.09
N LEU A 72 -0.86 1.46 -4.02
CA LEU A 72 -1.44 2.78 -3.77
C LEU A 72 -2.94 2.70 -3.49
N ASN A 73 -3.68 1.97 -4.33
CA ASN A 73 -5.13 1.82 -4.13
C ASN A 73 -5.43 1.14 -2.79
N ALA A 74 -4.77 0.01 -2.47
CA ALA A 74 -4.98 -0.69 -1.21
C ALA A 74 -4.66 0.18 0.02
N CYS A 75 -3.56 0.96 -0.03
CA CYS A 75 -3.18 1.84 1.07
C CYS A 75 -4.14 3.03 1.24
N LEU A 76 -4.63 3.60 0.13
CA LEU A 76 -5.62 4.67 0.18
C LEU A 76 -6.97 4.15 0.68
N GLU A 77 -7.40 2.99 0.22
CA GLU A 77 -8.65 2.34 0.68
C GLU A 77 -8.60 2.07 2.19
N ARG A 78 -7.49 1.51 2.71
CA ARG A 78 -7.34 1.30 4.15
C ARG A 78 -7.37 2.62 4.93
N ALA A 79 -6.68 3.64 4.45
CA ALA A 79 -6.73 4.97 5.08
C ALA A 79 -8.14 5.57 5.05
N GLU A 80 -8.86 5.43 3.95
CA GLU A 80 -10.23 5.91 3.83
C GLU A 80 -11.17 5.22 4.81
N GLN A 81 -11.14 3.88 4.87
CA GLN A 81 -11.98 3.11 5.79
C GLN A 81 -11.70 3.46 7.26
N ASP A 82 -10.44 3.54 7.67
CA ASP A 82 -10.06 3.88 9.05
C ASP A 82 -10.49 5.31 9.44
N PHE A 83 -10.44 6.25 8.49
CA PHE A 83 -10.89 7.61 8.76
C PHE A 83 -12.42 7.78 8.67
N GLN A 84 -13.13 6.93 7.93
CA GLN A 84 -14.59 6.94 7.88
C GLN A 84 -15.21 6.31 9.12
N ALA A 85 -14.63 5.22 9.63
CA ALA A 85 -15.09 4.48 10.80
C ALA A 85 -13.98 4.36 11.87
N PRO A 86 -13.66 5.44 12.61
CA PRO A 86 -12.57 5.45 13.58
C PRO A 86 -12.67 4.40 14.69
N GLU A 87 -13.88 3.99 15.05
CA GLU A 87 -14.14 2.96 16.03
C GLU A 87 -13.76 1.55 15.57
N ASP A 88 -13.75 1.32 14.25
CA ASP A 88 -13.39 0.06 13.62
C ASP A 88 -12.02 0.15 12.91
N ALA A 89 -11.26 1.23 13.15
CA ALA A 89 -9.99 1.46 12.49
C ALA A 89 -8.96 0.38 12.82
N VAL A 90 -8.34 -0.16 11.78
CA VAL A 90 -7.41 -1.30 11.85
C VAL A 90 -5.97 -0.86 12.03
N LEU A 91 -5.54 0.18 11.30
CA LEU A 91 -4.13 0.57 11.20
C LEU A 91 -3.88 2.01 11.63
N PHE A 92 -4.80 2.91 11.30
CA PHE A 92 -4.61 4.35 11.47
C PHE A 92 -5.46 4.96 12.59
N ALA A 93 -5.95 4.14 13.54
CA ALA A 93 -6.79 4.59 14.66
C ALA A 93 -6.22 5.81 15.40
N GLY A 94 -4.92 5.82 15.66
CA GLY A 94 -4.25 6.91 16.36
C GLY A 94 -4.26 8.25 15.59
N LEU A 95 -4.43 8.21 14.26
CA LEU A 95 -4.43 9.41 13.41
C LEU A 95 -5.83 10.02 13.25
N THR A 96 -6.87 9.33 13.67
CA THR A 96 -8.27 9.79 13.54
C THR A 96 -8.69 10.72 14.66
N THR A 97 -7.83 10.93 15.67
CA THR A 97 -8.08 11.79 16.82
C THR A 97 -7.82 13.27 16.46
N PRO A 98 -8.44 14.24 17.17
CA PRO A 98 -8.25 15.66 16.91
C PRO A 98 -6.82 16.16 17.13
N GLU A 99 -6.07 15.52 18.03
CA GLU A 99 -4.69 15.87 18.36
C GLU A 99 -3.81 14.64 18.15
N VAL A 100 -2.96 14.71 17.14
CA VAL A 100 -1.99 13.64 16.78
C VAL A 100 -0.59 14.08 17.16
N SER A 101 0.00 13.40 18.15
CA SER A 101 1.37 13.68 18.57
C SER A 101 2.42 13.08 17.59
N ALA A 102 3.67 13.50 17.75
CA ALA A 102 4.79 12.90 17.00
C ALA A 102 4.94 11.42 17.34
N GLU A 103 4.81 11.06 18.62
CA GLU A 103 4.90 9.68 19.10
C GLU A 103 3.80 8.79 18.49
N THR A 104 2.61 9.35 18.28
CA THR A 104 1.52 8.63 17.62
C THR A 104 1.87 8.33 16.17
N ARG A 105 2.44 9.29 15.43
CA ARG A 105 2.91 9.06 14.05
C ARG A 105 4.02 8.02 14.00
N ASP A 106 4.99 8.07 14.91
CA ASP A 106 6.08 7.09 14.99
C ASP A 106 5.58 5.68 15.29
N SER A 107 4.52 5.57 16.12
CA SER A 107 3.85 4.29 16.39
C SER A 107 3.19 3.73 15.13
N VAL A 108 2.49 4.58 14.35
CA VAL A 108 1.88 4.17 13.08
C VAL A 108 2.94 3.72 12.07
N VAL A 109 4.06 4.44 11.96
CA VAL A 109 5.18 4.01 11.10
C VAL A 109 5.70 2.64 11.54
N SER A 110 5.90 2.44 12.83
CA SER A 110 6.38 1.16 13.37
C SER A 110 5.42 0.02 13.05
N GLU A 111 4.11 0.26 13.16
CA GLU A 111 3.09 -0.73 12.81
C GLU A 111 3.05 -1.04 11.31
N LEU A 112 3.21 -0.04 10.42
CA LEU A 112 3.33 -0.24 8.99
C LEU A 112 4.48 -1.19 8.64
N TYR A 113 5.66 -0.97 9.22
CA TYR A 113 6.82 -1.83 8.99
C TYR A 113 6.62 -3.25 9.53
N GLN A 114 6.00 -3.39 10.69
CA GLN A 114 5.68 -4.70 11.27
C GLN A 114 4.69 -5.48 10.39
N ARG A 115 3.62 -4.85 9.93
CA ARG A 115 2.59 -5.53 9.13
C ARG A 115 3.03 -5.83 7.70
N LEU A 116 3.74 -4.90 7.04
CA LEU A 116 4.10 -5.03 5.63
C LEU A 116 5.45 -5.75 5.43
N LEU A 117 6.40 -5.56 6.33
CA LEU A 117 7.78 -6.06 6.19
C LEU A 117 8.20 -7.04 7.29
N HIS A 118 7.36 -7.25 8.32
CA HIS A 118 7.61 -8.14 9.46
C HIS A 118 8.90 -7.80 10.23
N ARG A 119 9.24 -6.51 10.32
CA ARG A 119 10.37 -5.99 11.10
C ARG A 119 10.07 -4.61 11.68
N ASP A 120 10.91 -4.19 12.61
CA ASP A 120 10.84 -2.82 13.14
C ASP A 120 11.33 -1.80 12.11
N ALA A 121 10.73 -0.60 12.17
CA ALA A 121 11.25 0.55 11.44
C ALA A 121 12.55 1.03 12.08
N THR A 122 13.54 1.36 11.28
CA THR A 122 14.76 2.03 11.75
C THR A 122 14.46 3.49 12.12
N GLU A 123 15.37 4.11 12.89
CA GLU A 123 15.27 5.53 13.23
C GLU A 123 15.16 6.41 11.98
N LEU A 124 16.01 6.17 10.98
CA LEU A 124 16.01 6.91 9.73
C LEU A 124 14.69 6.80 8.96
N GLU A 125 14.06 5.62 8.97
CA GLU A 125 12.77 5.40 8.33
C GLU A 125 11.65 6.17 9.02
N ARG A 126 11.62 6.18 10.36
CA ARG A 126 10.67 6.98 11.14
C ARG A 126 10.87 8.48 10.90
N GLU A 127 12.10 8.96 10.99
CA GLU A 127 12.45 10.37 10.71
C GLU A 127 12.03 10.78 9.29
N SER A 128 12.30 9.93 8.28
CA SER A 128 11.97 10.21 6.88
C SER A 128 10.47 10.35 6.66
N LEU A 129 9.65 9.44 7.21
CA LEU A 129 8.19 9.53 7.08
C LEU A 129 7.60 10.66 7.93
N SER A 130 8.19 10.97 9.07
CA SER A 130 7.79 12.13 9.87
C SER A 130 8.12 13.45 9.15
N ALA A 131 9.30 13.57 8.55
CA ALA A 131 9.68 14.71 7.73
C ALA A 131 8.77 14.85 6.49
N PHE A 132 8.41 13.75 5.85
CA PHE A 132 7.46 13.74 4.74
C PHE A 132 6.10 14.36 5.13
N PHE A 133 5.60 14.08 6.34
CA PHE A 133 4.40 14.75 6.85
C PHE A 133 4.58 16.26 6.95
N THR A 134 5.63 16.72 7.65
CA THR A 134 5.82 18.14 7.97
C THR A 134 6.22 18.99 6.77
N ASP A 135 7.04 18.43 5.88
CA ASP A 135 7.68 19.17 4.80
C ASP A 135 6.88 19.10 3.49
N THR A 136 6.07 18.05 3.32
CA THR A 136 5.37 17.81 2.07
C THR A 136 3.85 17.79 2.21
N VAL A 137 3.29 17.00 3.13
CA VAL A 137 1.84 16.81 3.18
C VAL A 137 1.15 18.01 3.85
N LEU A 138 1.59 18.38 5.04
CA LEU A 138 0.97 19.43 5.84
C LEU A 138 0.93 20.81 5.13
N PRO A 139 1.98 21.26 4.42
CA PRO A 139 1.92 22.56 3.72
C PRO A 139 0.94 22.62 2.55
N HIS A 140 0.53 21.46 2.01
CA HIS A 140 -0.35 21.37 0.84
C HIS A 140 -1.81 21.05 1.19
N THR A 141 -2.13 20.91 2.48
CA THR A 141 -3.45 20.53 2.95
C THR A 141 -3.96 21.57 3.96
N SER A 142 -5.17 22.05 3.78
CA SER A 142 -5.77 23.05 4.67
C SER A 142 -6.47 22.46 5.90
N ASP A 143 -6.87 21.19 5.82
CA ASP A 143 -7.52 20.44 6.89
C ASP A 143 -6.53 19.44 7.52
N PRO A 144 -6.23 19.55 8.81
CA PRO A 144 -5.34 18.60 9.50
C PRO A 144 -5.78 17.13 9.38
N ARG A 145 -7.08 16.86 9.42
CA ARG A 145 -7.61 15.49 9.27
C ARG A 145 -7.31 14.93 7.88
N GLU A 146 -7.53 15.72 6.85
CA GLU A 146 -7.18 15.36 5.48
C GLU A 146 -5.67 15.15 5.33
N ALA A 147 -4.84 15.99 5.95
CA ALA A 147 -3.39 15.84 5.95
C ALA A 147 -2.96 14.49 6.56
N TYR A 148 -3.55 14.09 7.69
CA TYR A 148 -3.25 12.80 8.31
C TYR A 148 -3.73 11.63 7.47
N GLN A 149 -4.89 11.71 6.84
CA GLN A 149 -5.40 10.67 5.95
C GLN A 149 -4.50 10.49 4.72
N GLN A 150 -4.11 11.58 4.07
CA GLN A 150 -3.18 11.55 2.94
C GLN A 150 -1.82 10.98 3.34
N TRP A 151 -1.27 11.43 4.47
CA TRP A 151 0.00 10.93 4.97
C TRP A 151 -0.07 9.43 5.30
N ALA A 152 -1.14 8.95 5.91
CA ALA A 152 -1.37 7.54 6.21
C ALA A 152 -1.31 6.67 4.95
N GLY A 153 -2.10 7.02 3.93
CA GLY A 153 -2.13 6.29 2.66
C GLY A 153 -0.79 6.32 1.92
N LEU A 154 -0.15 7.49 1.84
CA LEU A 154 1.13 7.64 1.14
C LEU A 154 2.31 7.00 1.89
N SER A 155 2.31 7.02 3.22
CA SER A 155 3.32 6.32 4.02
C SER A 155 3.18 4.81 3.91
N CYS A 156 1.96 4.29 3.95
CA CYS A 156 1.67 2.88 3.67
C CYS A 156 2.18 2.50 2.27
N PHE A 157 1.86 3.27 1.25
CA PHE A 157 2.32 3.06 -0.12
C PHE A 157 3.85 3.04 -0.22
N ALA A 158 4.53 4.00 0.39
CA ALA A 158 5.99 4.05 0.39
C ALA A 158 6.62 2.79 1.00
N VAL A 159 6.07 2.26 2.10
CA VAL A 159 6.54 1.02 2.71
C VAL A 159 6.20 -0.21 1.86
N ALA A 160 4.97 -0.27 1.33
CA ALA A 160 4.48 -1.39 0.52
C ALA A 160 5.24 -1.57 -0.81
N THR A 161 5.84 -0.51 -1.36
CA THR A 161 6.58 -0.54 -2.64
C THR A 161 8.10 -0.59 -2.46
N THR A 162 8.60 -0.77 -1.25
CA THR A 162 10.02 -1.04 -1.04
C THR A 162 10.49 -2.32 -1.74
N SER A 163 11.76 -2.38 -2.11
CA SER A 163 12.34 -3.60 -2.68
C SER A 163 12.19 -4.81 -1.75
N GLU A 164 12.20 -4.58 -0.45
CA GLU A 164 12.00 -5.60 0.59
C GLU A 164 10.58 -6.18 0.56
N SER A 165 9.57 -5.37 0.26
CA SER A 165 8.19 -5.82 0.06
C SER A 165 7.99 -6.58 -1.25
N LEU A 166 8.62 -6.13 -2.34
CA LEU A 166 8.40 -6.64 -3.69
C LEU A 166 9.19 -7.91 -4.03
N PHE A 167 10.28 -8.18 -3.32
CA PHE A 167 11.19 -9.30 -3.63
C PHE A 167 11.31 -10.29 -2.48
N TYR A 168 11.87 -11.50 -2.82
CA TYR A 168 12.28 -12.52 -1.86
C TYR A 168 13.77 -12.42 -1.58
#